data_ff39ed96df1b55bc14b80e771f6d6857
#
_entry.id   ff39ed96df1b55bc14b80e771f6d6857
#
_cell.length_a   1.000
_cell.length_b   1.000
_cell.length_c   1.000
_cell.angle_alpha   90.00
_cell.angle_beta   90.00
_cell.angle_gamma   90.00
#
_symmetry.space_group_name_H-M   'P 1'
#
loop_
_entity.id
_entity.type
_entity.pdbx_description
1 polymer ?
#
loop_
_entity_poly.entity_id
_entity_poly.type
_entity_poly.pdbx_seq_one_letter_code
_entity_poly.pdbx_strand_id
1 'polypeptide(L)'
;MESLVSETRTPIRIGDRSTSDVVVRIRTQDGRDDWFYCHSQVLIEKSKYFADRLSENWPTCQILDSRNCVEVYCQESEFDHHVSVLRLLYNVIDGFVDDMWHGVKNALGILQVAVNLGCPQIITACVDYLEAVPWEESEEEEILKIIPRLGTQVEPILARLLPVKQSAIMGIFFSTIRFATSSPPPIMNDLKSSAQEQLEYMLTEDDDAPLLAADDEIKSEVKDCVKRLFERFNNLLEALLCEMELFSDGRKMHSFQSLLSDLSWACQILCKLEIMRELVCNWTDASDKIVKVVKEASPTAELIETKLRVIEVAAKILEAIGYGTVILPTAKRLHMVKVWLPFVRVAKPLIDSVTTARDDAPTVKMDSELWQSLESTFVSVILALPSAEQAEILTEWLGNEHIQYPDLTEAFEVWCYRSKVSKRRLSFLAVNHDKINTY
;
A
#
# COMPACT_ATOMS: atom_id res chain seq x y z
N MET A 1 13.30 -8.96 75.15
CA MET A 1 12.88 -9.97 74.17
C MET A 1 11.39 -9.83 74.03
N GLU A 2 10.95 -8.89 73.18
CA GLU A 2 9.54 -8.76 72.80
C GLU A 2 9.39 -9.43 71.45
N SER A 3 8.59 -10.49 71.46
CA SER A 3 8.21 -11.24 70.23
C SER A 3 7.21 -10.39 69.44
N LEU A 4 7.62 -9.89 68.26
CA LEU A 4 6.72 -9.41 67.24
C LEU A 4 5.89 -10.58 66.70
N VAL A 5 4.66 -10.69 67.20
CA VAL A 5 3.65 -11.52 66.59
C VAL A 5 3.20 -10.84 65.31
N SER A 6 3.66 -11.33 64.18
CA SER A 6 3.09 -10.97 62.87
C SER A 6 1.67 -11.55 62.81
N GLU A 7 0.65 -10.72 62.99
CA GLU A 7 -0.72 -11.06 62.66
C GLU A 7 -0.77 -11.39 61.14
N THR A 8 -0.83 -12.67 60.83
CA THR A 8 -1.22 -13.17 59.50
C THR A 8 -2.68 -12.77 59.28
N ARG A 9 -2.91 -11.58 58.65
CA ARG A 9 -4.22 -11.17 58.20
C ARG A 9 -4.67 -12.21 57.16
N THR A 10 -5.71 -12.98 57.49
CA THR A 10 -6.39 -13.86 56.52
C THR A 10 -6.84 -13.01 55.34
N PRO A 11 -6.58 -13.44 54.08
CA PRO A 11 -6.97 -12.66 52.92
C PRO A 11 -8.48 -12.47 52.86
N ILE A 12 -8.92 -11.23 52.83
CA ILE A 12 -10.34 -10.85 52.71
C ILE A 12 -10.87 -11.32 51.36
N ARG A 13 -11.90 -12.16 51.31
CA ARG A 13 -12.45 -12.72 50.09
C ARG A 13 -13.88 -12.23 49.86
N ILE A 14 -14.22 -11.91 48.59
CA ILE A 14 -15.59 -11.62 48.18
C ILE A 14 -16.47 -12.87 48.42
N GLY A 15 -17.69 -12.66 48.90
CA GLY A 15 -18.66 -13.74 49.17
C GLY A 15 -18.56 -14.33 50.59
N ASP A 16 -17.58 -13.95 51.41
CA ASP A 16 -17.51 -14.44 52.79
C ASP A 16 -18.52 -13.71 53.66
N ARG A 17 -19.61 -14.42 53.95
CA ARG A 17 -20.72 -13.89 54.75
C ARG A 17 -20.33 -13.61 56.21
N SER A 18 -19.31 -14.26 56.73
CA SER A 18 -18.92 -14.13 58.16
C SER A 18 -18.18 -12.82 58.43
N THR A 19 -17.42 -12.30 57.45
CA THR A 19 -16.59 -11.09 57.62
C THR A 19 -17.16 -9.87 56.92
N SER A 20 -18.16 -10.05 56.04
CA SER A 20 -18.76 -8.98 55.24
C SER A 20 -19.63 -8.05 56.11
N ASP A 21 -19.56 -6.76 55.82
CA ASP A 21 -20.37 -5.69 56.43
C ASP A 21 -21.30 -4.97 55.43
N VAL A 22 -21.11 -5.23 54.12
CA VAL A 22 -21.88 -4.64 53.01
C VAL A 22 -22.36 -5.74 52.07
N VAL A 23 -23.53 -5.53 51.46
CA VAL A 23 -24.08 -6.35 50.38
C VAL A 23 -24.17 -5.46 49.14
N VAL A 24 -23.55 -5.87 48.04
CA VAL A 24 -23.72 -5.25 46.73
C VAL A 24 -24.70 -6.06 45.92
N ARG A 25 -25.78 -5.42 45.48
CA ARG A 25 -26.80 -6.02 44.64
C ARG A 25 -26.66 -5.47 43.24
N ILE A 26 -26.33 -6.35 42.26
CA ILE A 26 -26.31 -5.98 40.86
C ILE A 26 -27.65 -6.41 40.26
N ARG A 27 -28.29 -5.48 39.54
CA ARG A 27 -29.63 -5.70 38.99
C ARG A 27 -29.78 -5.15 37.59
N THR A 28 -30.39 -5.93 36.69
CA THR A 28 -30.75 -5.50 35.34
C THR A 28 -32.22 -5.10 35.25
N GLN A 29 -32.59 -4.37 34.21
CA GLN A 29 -33.99 -4.03 33.94
C GLN A 29 -34.83 -5.26 33.60
N ASP A 30 -34.22 -6.29 33.01
CA ASP A 30 -34.85 -7.54 32.58
C ASP A 30 -35.07 -8.53 33.73
N GLY A 31 -34.67 -8.16 34.95
CA GLY A 31 -34.94 -8.92 36.17
C GLY A 31 -33.84 -9.86 36.65
N ARG A 32 -32.65 -9.87 35.98
CA ARG A 32 -31.47 -10.57 36.51
C ARG A 32 -30.98 -9.85 37.76
N ASP A 33 -30.69 -10.58 38.81
CA ASP A 33 -30.44 -10.03 40.14
C ASP A 33 -29.48 -10.97 40.91
N ASP A 34 -28.31 -10.46 41.30
CA ASP A 34 -27.34 -11.21 42.11
C ASP A 34 -26.85 -10.39 43.30
N TRP A 35 -26.52 -11.09 44.40
CA TRP A 35 -26.12 -10.50 45.66
C TRP A 35 -24.74 -10.93 46.06
N PHE A 36 -23.85 -9.94 46.32
CA PHE A 36 -22.45 -10.15 46.67
C PHE A 36 -22.18 -9.65 48.09
N TYR A 37 -21.71 -10.55 48.95
CA TYR A 37 -21.23 -10.18 50.27
C TYR A 37 -19.83 -9.54 50.17
N CYS A 38 -19.74 -8.28 50.55
CA CYS A 38 -18.56 -7.44 50.33
C CYS A 38 -18.09 -6.77 51.62
N HIS A 39 -16.95 -6.09 51.57
CA HIS A 39 -16.34 -5.39 52.66
C HIS A 39 -16.23 -3.90 52.33
N SER A 40 -16.85 -3.04 53.14
CA SER A 40 -16.90 -1.60 52.92
C SER A 40 -15.49 -1.00 52.75
N GLN A 41 -14.53 -1.44 53.56
CA GLN A 41 -13.15 -0.96 53.50
C GLN A 41 -12.53 -1.16 52.12
N VAL A 42 -12.69 -2.34 51.49
CA VAL A 42 -12.17 -2.67 50.16
C VAL A 42 -12.87 -1.83 49.08
N LEU A 43 -14.19 -1.72 49.17
CA LEU A 43 -15.00 -0.99 48.20
C LEU A 43 -14.71 0.52 48.23
N ILE A 44 -14.62 1.14 49.41
CA ILE A 44 -14.36 2.56 49.59
C ILE A 44 -12.94 2.94 49.13
N GLU A 45 -11.96 2.09 49.46
CA GLU A 45 -10.57 2.34 49.10
C GLU A 45 -10.35 2.28 47.57
N LYS A 46 -11.03 1.39 46.85
CA LYS A 46 -10.74 1.05 45.45
C LYS A 46 -11.75 1.58 44.43
N SER A 47 -12.88 2.11 44.88
CA SER A 47 -13.96 2.60 44.01
C SER A 47 -14.56 3.88 44.52
N LYS A 48 -14.52 4.93 43.70
CA LYS A 48 -15.15 6.22 44.03
C LYS A 48 -16.68 6.08 44.15
N TYR A 49 -17.32 5.30 43.30
CA TYR A 49 -18.74 5.07 43.33
C TYR A 49 -19.21 4.47 44.67
N PHE A 50 -18.50 3.47 45.20
CA PHE A 50 -18.80 2.87 46.49
C PHE A 50 -18.41 3.76 47.65
N ALA A 51 -17.30 4.52 47.53
CA ALA A 51 -16.92 5.50 48.56
C ALA A 51 -18.02 6.55 48.76
N ASP A 52 -18.59 7.07 47.67
CA ASP A 52 -19.65 8.07 47.69
C ASP A 52 -20.95 7.48 48.36
N ARG A 53 -21.31 6.24 48.01
CA ARG A 53 -22.54 5.58 48.44
C ARG A 53 -22.48 4.95 49.86
N LEU A 54 -21.28 4.72 50.36
CA LEU A 54 -21.07 4.23 51.73
C LEU A 54 -20.63 5.37 52.68
N SER A 55 -20.67 6.60 52.20
CA SER A 55 -20.41 7.80 53.05
C SER A 55 -21.57 8.05 54.01
N GLU A 56 -21.31 8.75 55.12
CA GLU A 56 -22.33 9.10 56.11
C GLU A 56 -23.48 9.96 55.59
N ASN A 57 -23.27 10.65 54.48
CA ASN A 57 -24.25 11.52 53.82
C ASN A 57 -25.18 10.78 52.87
N TRP A 58 -24.97 9.48 52.59
CA TRP A 58 -25.77 8.74 51.64
C TRP A 58 -26.88 7.96 52.35
N PRO A 59 -28.14 8.05 51.92
CA PRO A 59 -29.22 7.28 52.51
C PRO A 59 -28.98 5.76 52.24
N THR A 60 -28.63 5.04 53.32
CA THR A 60 -28.42 3.59 53.24
C THR A 60 -29.74 2.84 53.53
N CYS A 61 -30.01 1.81 52.72
CA CYS A 61 -31.08 0.88 52.96
C CYS A 61 -30.52 -0.31 53.74
N GLN A 62 -30.97 -0.55 54.98
CA GLN A 62 -30.59 -1.74 55.72
C GLN A 62 -31.50 -2.89 55.29
N ILE A 63 -30.91 -3.94 54.76
CA ILE A 63 -31.59 -5.16 54.36
C ILE A 63 -30.98 -6.33 55.15
N LEU A 64 -31.79 -7.30 55.50
CA LEU A 64 -31.44 -8.60 56.14
C LEU A 64 -30.09 -8.62 56.93
N ASP A 65 -30.12 -8.87 58.17
CA ASP A 65 -29.00 -8.98 59.09
C ASP A 65 -28.30 -7.64 59.41
N SER A 66 -29.00 -6.47 59.32
CA SER A 66 -28.49 -5.12 59.68
C SER A 66 -27.27 -4.64 58.83
N ARG A 67 -27.03 -5.25 57.65
CA ARG A 67 -25.96 -4.82 56.72
C ARG A 67 -26.44 -3.73 55.77
N ASN A 68 -25.52 -2.84 55.40
CA ASN A 68 -25.76 -1.83 54.38
C ASN A 68 -25.86 -2.53 53.01
N CYS A 69 -26.85 -2.16 52.19
CA CYS A 69 -27.03 -2.65 50.85
C CYS A 69 -26.78 -1.51 49.85
N VAL A 70 -25.93 -1.76 48.85
CA VAL A 70 -25.71 -0.86 47.72
C VAL A 70 -26.22 -1.52 46.46
N GLU A 71 -27.23 -0.88 45.83
CA GLU A 71 -27.79 -1.37 44.57
C GLU A 71 -27.03 -0.74 43.39
N VAL A 72 -26.64 -1.58 42.43
CA VAL A 72 -25.98 -1.22 41.16
C VAL A 72 -26.89 -1.67 40.02
N TYR A 73 -27.38 -0.71 39.25
CA TYR A 73 -28.22 -0.99 38.08
C TYR A 73 -27.34 -0.99 36.82
N CYS A 74 -27.51 -2.00 35.98
CA CYS A 74 -26.76 -2.14 34.72
C CYS A 74 -27.63 -2.72 33.61
N GLN A 75 -27.13 -2.70 32.39
CA GLN A 75 -27.69 -3.39 31.25
C GLN A 75 -27.37 -4.89 31.34
N GLU A 76 -28.18 -5.75 30.70
CA GLU A 76 -27.95 -7.20 30.71
C GLU A 76 -26.57 -7.55 30.12
N SER A 77 -26.15 -6.85 29.04
CA SER A 77 -24.83 -7.03 28.40
C SER A 77 -23.64 -6.67 29.31
N GLU A 78 -23.85 -5.82 30.31
CA GLU A 78 -22.81 -5.33 31.21
C GLU A 78 -22.74 -6.09 32.55
N PHE A 79 -23.74 -6.97 32.80
CA PHE A 79 -23.88 -7.64 34.08
C PHE A 79 -22.63 -8.44 34.47
N ASP A 80 -22.11 -9.25 33.56
CA ASP A 80 -20.96 -10.11 33.85
C ASP A 80 -19.67 -9.27 34.01
N HIS A 81 -19.57 -8.13 33.34
CA HIS A 81 -18.46 -7.17 33.53
C HIS A 81 -18.52 -6.51 34.93
N HIS A 82 -19.70 -6.17 35.43
CA HIS A 82 -19.85 -5.66 36.81
C HIS A 82 -19.42 -6.72 37.84
N VAL A 83 -19.82 -7.98 37.64
CA VAL A 83 -19.35 -9.10 38.49
C VAL A 83 -17.83 -9.25 38.44
N SER A 84 -17.24 -9.13 37.23
CA SER A 84 -15.80 -9.19 37.04
C SER A 84 -15.08 -8.05 37.75
N VAL A 85 -15.58 -6.81 37.66
CA VAL A 85 -15.00 -5.65 38.36
C VAL A 85 -15.06 -5.85 39.89
N LEU A 86 -16.22 -6.33 40.43
CA LEU A 86 -16.29 -6.62 41.87
C LEU A 86 -15.24 -7.65 42.32
N ARG A 87 -15.02 -8.71 41.54
CA ARG A 87 -13.98 -9.71 41.84
C ARG A 87 -12.57 -9.12 41.76
N LEU A 88 -12.32 -8.27 40.76
CA LEU A 88 -11.04 -7.59 40.58
C LEU A 88 -10.70 -6.65 41.75
N LEU A 89 -11.67 -6.00 42.37
CA LEU A 89 -11.42 -5.17 43.55
C LEU A 89 -10.76 -5.96 44.69
N TYR A 90 -10.96 -7.29 44.76
CA TYR A 90 -10.36 -8.16 45.77
C TYR A 90 -9.03 -8.79 45.34
N ASN A 91 -8.78 -8.98 44.05
CA ASN A 91 -7.67 -9.77 43.52
C ASN A 91 -6.47 -8.99 42.99
N VAL A 92 -6.50 -7.66 42.97
CA VAL A 92 -5.46 -6.79 42.36
C VAL A 92 -4.10 -6.77 43.11
N ILE A 93 -3.86 -7.64 44.10
CA ILE A 93 -2.63 -7.57 44.92
C ILE A 93 -1.47 -8.42 44.36
N ASP A 94 -1.71 -9.42 43.54
CA ASP A 94 -0.65 -10.34 43.08
C ASP A 94 -0.68 -10.55 41.55
N GLY A 95 -0.11 -9.66 40.76
CA GLY A 95 0.53 -9.91 39.43
C GLY A 95 -0.03 -10.97 38.43
N PHE A 96 -1.10 -11.68 38.74
CA PHE A 96 -1.73 -12.70 37.91
C PHE A 96 -2.96 -12.16 37.17
N VAL A 97 -2.75 -11.11 36.35
CA VAL A 97 -3.86 -10.44 35.66
C VAL A 97 -4.12 -11.04 34.28
N ASP A 98 -3.19 -11.80 33.71
CA ASP A 98 -3.26 -12.27 32.31
C ASP A 98 -4.42 -13.21 32.03
N ASP A 99 -4.80 -14.07 32.97
CA ASP A 99 -5.92 -15.02 32.77
C ASP A 99 -7.31 -14.39 32.96
N MET A 100 -7.41 -13.15 33.42
CA MET A 100 -8.68 -12.53 33.78
C MET A 100 -9.37 -11.74 32.66
N TRP A 101 -8.62 -11.34 31.65
CA TRP A 101 -9.16 -10.46 30.61
C TRP A 101 -9.99 -11.19 29.56
N HIS A 102 -9.70 -12.44 29.25
CA HIS A 102 -10.43 -13.26 28.25
C HIS A 102 -10.66 -12.58 26.90
N GLY A 103 -9.67 -11.77 26.44
CA GLY A 103 -9.70 -11.07 25.15
C GLY A 103 -10.08 -9.59 25.25
N VAL A 104 -9.88 -8.90 24.13
CA VAL A 104 -10.04 -7.45 24.00
C VAL A 104 -11.46 -6.98 24.32
N LYS A 105 -12.48 -7.67 23.80
CA LYS A 105 -13.91 -7.31 24.01
C LYS A 105 -14.30 -7.35 25.47
N ASN A 106 -13.87 -8.38 26.21
CA ASN A 106 -14.14 -8.49 27.62
C ASN A 106 -13.39 -7.42 28.42
N ALA A 107 -12.12 -7.15 28.09
CA ALA A 107 -11.34 -6.09 28.71
C ALA A 107 -11.97 -4.70 28.49
N LEU A 108 -12.51 -4.41 27.31
CA LEU A 108 -13.26 -3.18 27.01
C LEU A 108 -14.53 -3.06 27.86
N GLY A 109 -15.29 -4.14 28.01
CA GLY A 109 -16.48 -4.14 28.85
C GLY A 109 -16.15 -3.92 30.33
N ILE A 110 -15.07 -4.55 30.83
CA ILE A 110 -14.57 -4.32 32.21
C ILE A 110 -14.10 -2.87 32.36
N LEU A 111 -13.38 -2.31 31.38
CA LEU A 111 -12.91 -0.94 31.39
C LEU A 111 -14.06 0.07 31.49
N GLN A 112 -15.13 -0.11 30.71
CA GLN A 112 -16.32 0.75 30.77
C GLN A 112 -16.94 0.75 32.17
N VAL A 113 -17.11 -0.42 32.76
CA VAL A 113 -17.67 -0.57 34.10
C VAL A 113 -16.71 0.02 35.15
N ALA A 114 -15.41 -0.21 35.02
CA ALA A 114 -14.39 0.33 35.93
C ALA A 114 -14.36 1.86 35.92
N VAL A 115 -14.52 2.48 34.75
CA VAL A 115 -14.63 3.95 34.61
C VAL A 115 -15.91 4.44 35.30
N ASN A 116 -17.06 3.80 35.06
CA ASN A 116 -18.35 4.16 35.67
C ASN A 116 -18.34 4.02 37.18
N LEU A 117 -17.69 3.01 37.72
CA LEU A 117 -17.54 2.77 39.15
C LEU A 117 -16.36 3.53 39.77
N GLY A 118 -15.53 4.21 38.95
CA GLY A 118 -14.37 4.98 39.42
C GLY A 118 -13.34 4.09 40.10
N CYS A 119 -12.85 3.05 39.42
CA CYS A 119 -11.88 2.07 39.94
C CYS A 119 -10.49 2.27 39.29
N PRO A 120 -9.65 3.20 39.77
CA PRO A 120 -8.44 3.65 39.08
C PRO A 120 -7.43 2.53 38.82
N GLN A 121 -7.25 1.59 39.76
CA GLN A 121 -6.32 0.48 39.61
C GLN A 121 -6.76 -0.48 38.48
N ILE A 122 -8.07 -0.76 38.38
CA ILE A 122 -8.61 -1.62 37.30
C ILE A 122 -8.53 -0.89 35.96
N ILE A 123 -8.80 0.42 35.92
CA ILE A 123 -8.68 1.22 34.70
C ILE A 123 -7.24 1.15 34.18
N THR A 124 -6.23 1.39 35.02
CA THR A 124 -4.83 1.30 34.63
C THR A 124 -4.49 -0.09 34.08
N ALA A 125 -4.87 -1.15 34.81
CA ALA A 125 -4.60 -2.52 34.37
C ALA A 125 -5.28 -2.88 33.02
N CYS A 126 -6.51 -2.39 32.79
CA CYS A 126 -7.19 -2.56 31.49
C CYS A 126 -6.47 -1.78 30.36
N VAL A 127 -6.01 -0.55 30.65
CA VAL A 127 -5.27 0.26 29.67
C VAL A 127 -3.97 -0.43 29.32
N ASP A 128 -3.18 -0.85 30.31
CA ASP A 128 -1.92 -1.57 30.10
C ASP A 128 -2.11 -2.85 29.27
N TYR A 129 -3.16 -3.60 29.53
CA TYR A 129 -3.50 -4.79 28.76
C TYR A 129 -3.89 -4.45 27.32
N LEU A 130 -4.79 -3.50 27.11
CA LEU A 130 -5.27 -3.10 25.79
C LEU A 130 -4.18 -2.45 24.94
N GLU A 131 -3.22 -1.74 25.55
CA GLU A 131 -2.06 -1.23 24.85
C GLU A 131 -1.09 -2.35 24.39
N ALA A 132 -0.98 -3.44 25.16
CA ALA A 132 -0.01 -4.51 24.92
C ALA A 132 -0.51 -5.58 23.95
N VAL A 133 -1.82 -5.89 23.95
CA VAL A 133 -2.40 -6.99 23.18
C VAL A 133 -2.62 -6.58 21.70
N PRO A 134 -2.41 -7.47 20.72
CA PRO A 134 -2.82 -7.21 19.33
C PRO A 134 -4.34 -7.21 19.22
N TRP A 135 -4.88 -6.37 18.34
CA TRP A 135 -6.32 -6.27 18.07
C TRP A 135 -6.65 -6.78 16.67
N GLU A 136 -7.85 -7.32 16.52
CA GLU A 136 -8.46 -7.60 15.23
C GLU A 136 -9.18 -6.35 14.70
N GLU A 137 -9.43 -6.26 13.40
CA GLU A 137 -10.11 -5.13 12.75
C GLU A 137 -11.46 -4.80 13.41
N SER A 138 -12.25 -5.83 13.74
CA SER A 138 -13.53 -5.67 14.45
C SER A 138 -13.39 -5.12 15.86
N GLU A 139 -12.26 -5.38 16.52
CA GLU A 139 -11.93 -4.88 17.85
C GLU A 139 -11.46 -3.43 17.81
N GLU A 140 -10.71 -3.05 16.78
CA GLU A 140 -10.33 -1.64 16.53
C GLU A 140 -11.57 -0.75 16.35
N GLU A 141 -12.58 -1.23 15.59
CA GLU A 141 -13.83 -0.50 15.45
C GLU A 141 -14.57 -0.29 16.76
N GLU A 142 -14.59 -1.31 17.64
CA GLU A 142 -15.21 -1.21 18.96
C GLU A 142 -14.43 -0.24 19.87
N ILE A 143 -13.10 -0.30 19.85
CA ILE A 143 -12.23 0.61 20.58
C ILE A 143 -12.48 2.06 20.16
N LEU A 144 -12.52 2.34 18.84
CA LEU A 144 -12.81 3.67 18.31
C LEU A 144 -14.21 4.21 18.70
N LYS A 145 -15.18 3.33 18.88
CA LYS A 145 -16.55 3.71 19.33
C LYS A 145 -16.63 4.00 20.83
N ILE A 146 -15.87 3.26 21.65
CA ILE A 146 -15.99 3.23 23.09
C ILE A 146 -15.03 4.21 23.77
N ILE A 147 -13.73 4.13 23.46
CA ILE A 147 -12.66 4.85 24.19
C ILE A 147 -12.84 6.37 24.20
N PRO A 148 -13.20 7.04 23.07
CA PRO A 148 -13.38 8.49 23.10
C PRO A 148 -14.46 9.00 24.06
N ARG A 149 -15.36 8.11 24.50
CA ARG A 149 -16.47 8.44 25.41
C ARG A 149 -16.11 8.25 26.90
N LEU A 150 -15.02 7.56 27.18
CA LEU A 150 -14.63 7.18 28.54
C LEU A 150 -13.72 8.22 29.23
N GLY A 151 -13.19 9.22 28.49
CA GLY A 151 -12.39 10.30 29.02
C GLY A 151 -10.88 10.10 28.93
N THR A 152 -10.11 11.11 29.40
CA THR A 152 -8.67 11.21 29.14
C THR A 152 -7.81 10.13 29.79
N GLN A 153 -8.31 9.44 30.80
CA GLN A 153 -7.58 8.35 31.49
C GLN A 153 -7.31 7.13 30.59
N VAL A 154 -8.11 6.96 29.54
CA VAL A 154 -8.05 5.82 28.62
C VAL A 154 -7.53 6.23 27.22
N GLU A 155 -7.25 7.50 27.00
CA GLU A 155 -6.70 8.01 25.73
C GLU A 155 -5.42 7.30 25.26
N PRO A 156 -4.50 6.83 26.13
CA PRO A 156 -3.30 6.11 25.66
C PRO A 156 -3.60 4.93 24.73
N ILE A 157 -4.73 4.23 24.92
CA ILE A 157 -5.15 3.13 24.05
C ILE A 157 -5.28 3.59 22.58
N LEU A 158 -5.74 4.83 22.35
CA LEU A 158 -5.89 5.40 21.00
C LEU A 158 -4.55 5.76 20.34
N ALA A 159 -3.43 5.70 21.05
CA ALA A 159 -2.13 6.08 20.49
C ALA A 159 -1.75 5.29 19.22
N ARG A 160 -2.24 4.04 19.09
CA ARG A 160 -2.05 3.22 17.89
C ARG A 160 -2.86 3.70 16.68
N LEU A 161 -3.99 4.36 16.91
CA LEU A 161 -4.98 4.77 15.89
C LEU A 161 -4.91 6.27 15.59
N LEU A 162 -4.06 7.01 16.29
CA LEU A 162 -3.88 8.43 16.03
C LEU A 162 -3.14 8.65 14.71
N PRO A 163 -3.55 9.64 13.90
CA PRO A 163 -2.86 9.99 12.68
C PRO A 163 -1.39 10.31 12.93
N VAL A 164 -0.53 9.70 12.15
CA VAL A 164 0.92 9.92 12.21
C VAL A 164 1.26 11.29 11.62
N LYS A 165 2.28 11.97 12.15
CA LYS A 165 2.77 13.23 11.59
C LYS A 165 3.23 13.05 10.15
N GLN A 166 2.93 14.01 9.28
CA GLN A 166 3.30 14.00 7.87
C GLN A 166 4.81 13.73 7.65
N SER A 167 5.68 14.28 8.50
CA SER A 167 7.12 14.04 8.42
C SER A 167 7.53 12.57 8.64
N ALA A 168 6.79 11.82 9.46
CA ALA A 168 7.05 10.40 9.67
C ALA A 168 6.57 9.57 8.46
N ILE A 169 5.43 9.94 7.87
CA ILE A 169 4.92 9.31 6.64
C ILE A 169 5.93 9.53 5.50
N MET A 170 6.43 10.76 5.31
CA MET A 170 7.48 11.07 4.33
C MET A 170 8.76 10.26 4.61
N GLY A 171 9.17 10.13 5.87
CA GLY A 171 10.33 9.31 6.25
C GLY A 171 10.18 7.84 5.86
N ILE A 172 9.00 7.26 6.08
CA ILE A 172 8.68 5.89 5.63
C ILE A 172 8.71 5.81 4.11
N PHE A 173 8.05 6.73 3.41
CA PHE A 173 8.04 6.76 1.96
C PHE A 173 9.45 6.81 1.36
N PHE A 174 10.31 7.73 1.84
CA PHE A 174 11.69 7.85 1.36
C PHE A 174 12.52 6.59 1.65
N SER A 175 12.35 5.98 2.81
CA SER A 175 13.03 4.72 3.12
C SER A 175 12.55 3.59 2.21
N THR A 176 11.26 3.53 1.96
CA THR A 176 10.63 2.49 1.14
C THR A 176 11.00 2.65 -0.33
N ILE A 177 10.99 3.87 -0.92
CA ILE A 177 11.37 4.07 -2.32
C ILE A 177 12.85 3.76 -2.56
N ARG A 178 13.74 4.10 -1.61
CA ARG A 178 15.15 3.74 -1.67
C ARG A 178 15.35 2.22 -1.65
N PHE A 179 14.61 1.51 -0.80
CA PHE A 179 14.67 0.05 -0.73
C PHE A 179 14.06 -0.59 -1.97
N ALA A 180 12.87 -0.17 -2.41
CA ALA A 180 12.16 -0.69 -3.58
C ALA A 180 12.95 -0.54 -4.89
N THR A 181 13.78 0.51 -5.00
CA THR A 181 14.68 0.74 -6.14
C THR A 181 16.09 0.17 -5.93
N SER A 182 16.39 -0.43 -4.78
CA SER A 182 17.71 -1.05 -4.51
C SER A 182 17.84 -2.44 -5.16
N SER A 183 19.01 -3.05 -5.03
CA SER A 183 19.28 -4.45 -5.43
C SER A 183 19.60 -5.27 -4.19
N PRO A 184 18.59 -5.63 -3.38
CA PRO A 184 18.80 -6.42 -2.17
C PRO A 184 19.20 -7.86 -2.52
N PRO A 185 19.72 -8.64 -1.55
CA PRO A 185 19.92 -10.07 -1.73
C PRO A 185 18.62 -10.79 -2.10
N PRO A 186 18.66 -11.90 -2.87
CA PRO A 186 17.47 -12.63 -3.34
C PRO A 186 16.47 -13.03 -2.24
N ILE A 187 16.97 -13.30 -1.02
CA ILE A 187 16.12 -13.62 0.15
C ILE A 187 15.16 -12.48 0.54
N MET A 188 15.42 -11.27 0.09
CA MET A 188 14.60 -10.08 0.38
C MET A 188 13.70 -9.65 -0.80
N ASN A 189 13.58 -10.48 -1.85
CA ASN A 189 12.77 -10.13 -3.01
C ASN A 189 11.28 -9.96 -2.65
N ASP A 190 10.73 -10.83 -1.80
CA ASP A 190 9.34 -10.73 -1.36
C ASP A 190 9.09 -9.42 -0.60
N LEU A 191 10.01 -9.05 0.28
CA LEU A 191 9.94 -7.76 0.99
C LEU A 191 10.03 -6.57 0.03
N LYS A 192 10.88 -6.68 -1.01
CA LYS A 192 10.97 -5.63 -2.04
C LYS A 192 9.68 -5.50 -2.83
N SER A 193 9.06 -6.61 -3.23
CA SER A 193 7.77 -6.61 -3.92
C SER A 193 6.68 -5.99 -3.05
N SER A 194 6.61 -6.38 -1.78
CA SER A 194 5.68 -5.77 -0.81
C SER A 194 5.94 -4.26 -0.65
N ALA A 195 7.19 -3.82 -0.60
CA ALA A 195 7.54 -2.41 -0.53
C ALA A 195 7.09 -1.64 -1.79
N GLN A 196 7.18 -2.25 -2.97
CA GLN A 196 6.69 -1.68 -4.22
C GLN A 196 5.16 -1.53 -4.21
N GLU A 197 4.43 -2.55 -3.76
CA GLU A 197 2.97 -2.51 -3.62
C GLU A 197 2.51 -1.44 -2.62
N GLN A 198 3.18 -1.35 -1.46
CA GLN A 198 2.84 -0.34 -0.45
C GLN A 198 3.10 1.09 -0.93
N LEU A 199 4.15 1.32 -1.73
CA LEU A 199 4.37 2.63 -2.36
C LEU A 199 3.27 3.01 -3.34
N GLU A 200 2.78 2.06 -4.12
CA GLU A 200 1.64 2.29 -5.03
C GLU A 200 0.38 2.64 -4.24
N TYR A 201 0.13 1.91 -3.15
CA TYR A 201 -1.00 2.15 -2.26
C TYR A 201 -0.94 3.55 -1.62
N MET A 202 0.24 3.95 -1.10
CA MET A 202 0.42 5.28 -0.48
C MET A 202 0.11 6.45 -1.43
N LEU A 203 0.26 6.25 -2.74
CA LEU A 203 0.05 7.26 -3.79
C LEU A 203 -1.31 7.12 -4.50
N THR A 204 -2.11 6.11 -4.17
CA THR A 204 -3.39 5.86 -4.81
C THR A 204 -4.49 6.65 -4.11
N GLU A 205 -5.39 7.24 -4.91
CA GLU A 205 -6.67 7.81 -4.50
C GLU A 205 -7.72 6.72 -4.70
N ASP A 206 -8.12 6.08 -3.62
CA ASP A 206 -9.28 5.18 -3.62
C ASP A 206 -10.49 5.93 -3.04
N ASP A 207 -11.25 5.32 -2.11
CA ASP A 207 -12.37 5.98 -1.42
C ASP A 207 -11.90 7.10 -0.48
N ASP A 208 -10.63 7.09 -0.07
CA ASP A 208 -9.97 8.07 0.78
C ASP A 208 -8.92 8.88 0.02
N ALA A 209 -8.56 10.05 0.57
CA ALA A 209 -7.45 10.85 0.06
C ALA A 209 -6.12 10.07 0.14
N PRO A 210 -5.19 10.26 -0.82
CA PRO A 210 -3.90 9.58 -0.78
C PRO A 210 -3.15 9.93 0.51
N LEU A 211 -2.43 8.96 1.06
CA LEU A 211 -1.66 9.12 2.30
C LEU A 211 -0.59 10.22 2.16
N LEU A 212 -0.10 10.44 0.93
CA LEU A 212 0.91 11.44 0.59
C LEU A 212 0.48 12.27 -0.61
N ALA A 213 0.48 13.60 -0.46
CA ALA A 213 0.41 14.49 -1.59
C ALA A 213 1.76 14.51 -2.33
N ALA A 214 1.73 14.41 -3.66
CA ALA A 214 2.90 14.40 -4.52
C ALA A 214 3.55 15.80 -4.63
N ASP A 215 4.25 16.22 -3.59
CA ASP A 215 4.99 17.49 -3.55
C ASP A 215 6.35 17.41 -4.30
N ASP A 216 7.05 18.53 -4.39
CA ASP A 216 8.33 18.61 -5.10
C ASP A 216 9.44 17.81 -4.41
N GLU A 217 9.39 17.63 -3.09
CA GLU A 217 10.37 16.86 -2.34
C GLU A 217 10.24 15.37 -2.65
N ILE A 218 9.02 14.85 -2.64
CA ILE A 218 8.70 13.48 -3.05
C ILE A 218 9.11 13.23 -4.51
N LYS A 219 8.75 14.14 -5.42
CA LYS A 219 9.10 14.03 -6.83
C LYS A 219 10.62 14.04 -7.04
N SER A 220 11.37 14.83 -6.29
CA SER A 220 12.83 14.88 -6.36
C SER A 220 13.46 13.56 -5.89
N GLU A 221 13.07 13.04 -4.73
CA GLU A 221 13.62 11.79 -4.21
C GLU A 221 13.32 10.61 -5.14
N VAL A 222 12.10 10.52 -5.68
CA VAL A 222 11.74 9.47 -6.63
C VAL A 222 12.59 9.56 -7.90
N LYS A 223 12.79 10.77 -8.47
CA LYS A 223 13.69 10.97 -9.62
C LYS A 223 15.10 10.47 -9.33
N ASP A 224 15.66 10.83 -8.19
CA ASP A 224 17.02 10.43 -7.81
C ASP A 224 17.13 8.92 -7.60
N CYS A 225 16.11 8.28 -7.03
CA CYS A 225 16.06 6.83 -6.87
C CYS A 225 15.99 6.11 -8.22
N VAL A 226 15.09 6.54 -9.12
CA VAL A 226 14.93 5.94 -10.46
C VAL A 226 16.17 6.22 -11.33
N LYS A 227 16.80 7.39 -11.21
CA LYS A 227 18.07 7.67 -11.88
C LYS A 227 19.16 6.67 -11.46
N ARG A 228 19.34 6.42 -10.17
CA ARG A 228 20.28 5.40 -9.68
C ARG A 228 19.94 3.99 -10.16
N LEU A 229 18.63 3.67 -10.25
CA LEU A 229 18.17 2.39 -10.81
C LEU A 229 18.57 2.29 -12.29
N PHE A 230 18.33 3.34 -13.09
CA PHE A 230 18.69 3.36 -14.51
C PHE A 230 20.21 3.33 -14.73
N GLU A 231 20.99 4.00 -13.90
CA GLU A 231 22.46 3.95 -13.97
C GLU A 231 22.97 2.50 -13.76
N ARG A 232 22.42 1.75 -12.80
CA ARG A 232 22.75 0.33 -12.62
C ARG A 232 22.36 -0.52 -13.83
N PHE A 233 21.16 -0.26 -14.39
CA PHE A 233 20.72 -0.92 -15.62
C PHE A 233 21.68 -0.65 -16.77
N ASN A 234 22.06 0.61 -17.00
CA ASN A 234 22.97 0.98 -18.07
C ASN A 234 24.38 0.37 -17.88
N ASN A 235 24.90 0.33 -16.66
CA ASN A 235 26.18 -0.32 -16.37
C ASN A 235 26.15 -1.82 -16.69
N LEU A 236 25.05 -2.51 -16.34
CA LEU A 236 24.90 -3.91 -16.70
C LEU A 236 24.73 -4.11 -18.21
N LEU A 237 24.01 -3.22 -18.88
CA LEU A 237 23.84 -3.23 -20.33
C LEU A 237 25.19 -3.09 -21.05
N GLU A 238 26.05 -2.16 -20.60
CA GLU A 238 27.42 -2.00 -21.14
C GLU A 238 28.28 -3.26 -20.89
N ALA A 239 28.18 -3.85 -19.70
CA ALA A 239 28.89 -5.10 -19.40
C ALA A 239 28.45 -6.26 -20.31
N LEU A 240 27.15 -6.38 -20.59
CA LEU A 240 26.62 -7.38 -21.53
C LEU A 240 27.07 -7.14 -22.96
N LEU A 241 27.20 -5.90 -23.40
CA LEU A 241 27.70 -5.56 -24.73
C LEU A 241 29.21 -5.83 -24.90
N CYS A 242 30.00 -5.65 -23.83
CA CYS A 242 31.45 -5.91 -23.88
C CYS A 242 31.77 -7.41 -23.89
N GLU A 243 30.94 -8.25 -23.30
CA GLU A 243 31.19 -9.68 -23.09
C GLU A 243 30.35 -10.58 -24.01
N MET A 244 29.97 -10.08 -25.20
CA MET A 244 29.03 -10.77 -26.11
C MET A 244 29.45 -12.18 -26.55
N GLU A 245 30.70 -12.54 -26.40
CA GLU A 245 31.20 -13.93 -26.67
C GLU A 245 30.93 -14.93 -25.51
N LEU A 246 30.46 -14.42 -24.33
CA LEU A 246 30.29 -15.22 -23.09
C LEU A 246 28.86 -15.15 -22.52
N PHE A 247 27.84 -15.28 -23.36
CA PHE A 247 26.42 -15.42 -22.90
C PHE A 247 26.14 -16.66 -22.01
N SER A 248 27.17 -17.29 -21.43
CA SER A 248 27.04 -18.46 -20.56
C SER A 248 26.81 -18.11 -19.09
N ASP A 249 26.82 -16.83 -18.68
CA ASP A 249 26.56 -16.46 -17.28
C ASP A 249 25.07 -16.10 -17.06
N GLY A 250 24.26 -17.11 -16.80
CA GLY A 250 22.81 -16.96 -16.49
C GLY A 250 22.52 -15.97 -15.36
N ARG A 251 23.50 -15.70 -14.47
CA ARG A 251 23.32 -14.72 -13.38
C ARG A 251 23.19 -13.28 -13.87
N LYS A 252 23.95 -12.90 -14.92
CA LYS A 252 23.85 -11.54 -15.50
C LYS A 252 22.51 -11.33 -16.20
N MET A 253 22.01 -12.36 -16.91
CA MET A 253 20.70 -12.31 -17.56
C MET A 253 19.57 -12.21 -16.54
N HIS A 254 19.62 -12.99 -15.47
CA HIS A 254 18.65 -12.88 -14.38
C HIS A 254 18.69 -11.49 -13.71
N SER A 255 19.87 -10.92 -13.48
CA SER A 255 20.00 -9.55 -12.97
C SER A 255 19.43 -8.51 -13.93
N PHE A 256 19.62 -8.72 -15.24
CA PHE A 256 19.05 -7.84 -16.28
C PHE A 256 17.52 -7.88 -16.29
N GLN A 257 16.92 -9.06 -16.18
CA GLN A 257 15.48 -9.25 -16.06
C GLN A 257 14.91 -8.59 -14.78
N SER A 258 15.61 -8.76 -13.65
CA SER A 258 15.21 -8.13 -12.39
C SER A 258 15.20 -6.60 -12.49
N LEU A 259 16.22 -6.00 -13.11
CA LEU A 259 16.28 -4.54 -13.32
C LEU A 259 15.21 -4.06 -14.30
N LEU A 260 14.85 -4.85 -15.32
CA LEU A 260 13.73 -4.53 -16.22
C LEU A 260 12.39 -4.55 -15.48
N SER A 261 12.17 -5.53 -14.60
CA SER A 261 10.98 -5.54 -13.74
C SER A 261 10.90 -4.32 -12.84
N ASP A 262 12.01 -3.92 -12.22
CA ASP A 262 12.09 -2.72 -11.40
C ASP A 262 11.81 -1.45 -12.23
N LEU A 263 12.32 -1.36 -13.46
CA LEU A 263 12.05 -0.23 -14.35
C LEU A 263 10.60 -0.19 -14.82
N SER A 264 10.00 -1.36 -15.10
CA SER A 264 8.57 -1.46 -15.43
C SER A 264 7.69 -0.97 -14.30
N TRP A 265 8.00 -1.37 -13.06
CA TRP A 265 7.34 -0.85 -11.88
C TRP A 265 7.58 0.65 -11.69
N ALA A 266 8.84 1.11 -11.83
CA ALA A 266 9.18 2.53 -11.70
C ALA A 266 8.42 3.42 -12.70
N CYS A 267 8.14 2.94 -13.92
CA CYS A 267 7.30 3.64 -14.88
C CYS A 267 5.90 3.95 -14.31
N GLN A 268 5.30 3.02 -13.57
CA GLN A 268 3.97 3.23 -12.96
C GLN A 268 4.01 4.37 -11.94
N ILE A 269 5.01 4.36 -11.05
CA ILE A 269 5.20 5.42 -10.05
C ILE A 269 5.48 6.77 -10.72
N LEU A 270 6.35 6.81 -11.73
CA LEU A 270 6.67 8.04 -12.46
C LEU A 270 5.45 8.58 -13.23
N CYS A 271 4.57 7.72 -13.76
CA CYS A 271 3.32 8.12 -14.39
C CYS A 271 2.36 8.74 -13.37
N LYS A 272 2.15 8.08 -12.20
CA LYS A 272 1.29 8.62 -11.13
C LYS A 272 1.77 10.00 -10.65
N LEU A 273 3.08 10.21 -10.59
CA LEU A 273 3.69 11.47 -10.16
C LEU A 273 3.89 12.51 -11.29
N GLU A 274 3.57 12.17 -12.54
CA GLU A 274 3.75 13.01 -13.73
C GLU A 274 5.21 13.45 -13.98
N ILE A 275 6.19 12.58 -13.71
CA ILE A 275 7.63 12.87 -13.80
C ILE A 275 8.41 11.93 -14.73
N MET A 276 7.77 11.34 -15.74
CA MET A 276 8.34 10.34 -16.66
C MET A 276 9.49 10.88 -17.55
N ARG A 277 9.61 12.20 -17.73
CA ARG A 277 10.45 12.80 -18.77
C ARG A 277 11.91 12.34 -18.75
N GLU A 278 12.54 12.27 -17.60
CA GLU A 278 13.96 11.91 -17.49
C GLU A 278 14.19 10.44 -17.89
N LEU A 279 13.34 9.52 -17.40
CA LEU A 279 13.41 8.11 -17.77
C LEU A 279 13.19 7.92 -19.27
N VAL A 280 12.21 8.60 -19.86
CA VAL A 280 11.95 8.55 -21.31
C VAL A 280 13.18 9.00 -22.12
N CYS A 281 13.85 10.09 -21.72
CA CYS A 281 15.07 10.56 -22.39
C CYS A 281 16.19 9.52 -22.29
N ASN A 282 16.44 9.01 -21.09
CA ASN A 282 17.50 8.03 -20.82
C ASN A 282 17.27 6.71 -21.58
N TRP A 283 16.03 6.21 -21.58
CA TRP A 283 15.66 5.03 -22.35
C TRP A 283 15.80 5.23 -23.85
N THR A 284 15.39 6.39 -24.38
CA THR A 284 15.55 6.73 -25.79
C THR A 284 17.03 6.70 -26.20
N ASP A 285 17.91 7.25 -25.36
CA ASP A 285 19.35 7.30 -25.65
C ASP A 285 20.02 5.91 -25.51
N ALA A 286 19.44 4.99 -24.73
CA ALA A 286 19.94 3.61 -24.56
C ALA A 286 19.29 2.60 -25.54
N SER A 287 18.26 2.97 -26.30
CA SER A 287 17.43 2.06 -27.09
C SER A 287 18.20 1.17 -28.06
N ASP A 288 19.19 1.72 -28.79
CA ASP A 288 20.02 0.91 -29.70
C ASP A 288 20.78 -0.18 -28.98
N LYS A 289 21.37 0.14 -27.82
CA LYS A 289 22.13 -0.81 -27.01
C LYS A 289 21.24 -1.90 -26.44
N ILE A 290 20.06 -1.53 -25.95
CA ILE A 290 19.06 -2.46 -25.40
C ILE A 290 18.66 -3.45 -26.49
N VAL A 291 18.24 -2.96 -27.65
CA VAL A 291 17.81 -3.83 -28.77
C VAL A 291 18.96 -4.70 -29.25
N LYS A 292 20.20 -4.19 -29.29
CA LYS A 292 21.38 -4.97 -29.70
C LYS A 292 21.60 -6.16 -28.76
N VAL A 293 21.63 -5.95 -27.44
CA VAL A 293 21.81 -7.03 -26.44
C VAL A 293 20.76 -8.12 -26.61
N VAL A 294 19.49 -7.72 -26.82
CA VAL A 294 18.37 -8.69 -26.87
C VAL A 294 18.24 -9.38 -28.25
N LYS A 295 18.78 -8.79 -29.33
CA LYS A 295 18.80 -9.42 -30.66
C LYS A 295 19.89 -10.48 -30.80
N GLU A 296 21.08 -10.24 -30.28
CA GLU A 296 22.26 -11.06 -30.52
C GLU A 296 22.33 -12.33 -29.68
N ALA A 297 21.51 -12.44 -28.63
CA ALA A 297 21.46 -13.62 -27.78
C ALA A 297 20.74 -14.80 -28.43
N SER A 298 21.22 -16.02 -28.20
CA SER A 298 20.65 -17.27 -28.75
C SER A 298 19.20 -17.50 -28.31
N PRO A 299 18.30 -18.02 -29.14
CA PRO A 299 16.88 -18.15 -28.84
C PRO A 299 16.58 -19.22 -27.78
N THR A 300 16.73 -18.87 -26.52
CA THR A 300 16.33 -19.67 -25.37
C THR A 300 14.97 -19.17 -24.82
N ALA A 301 14.26 -20.01 -24.06
CA ALA A 301 13.01 -19.62 -23.42
C ALA A 301 13.18 -18.42 -22.49
N GLU A 302 14.29 -18.35 -21.76
CA GLU A 302 14.68 -17.25 -20.89
C GLU A 302 14.87 -15.93 -21.66
N LEU A 303 15.42 -16.01 -22.86
CA LEU A 303 15.59 -14.83 -23.71
C LEU A 303 14.24 -14.30 -24.26
N ILE A 304 13.29 -15.20 -24.52
CA ILE A 304 11.96 -14.79 -24.98
C ILE A 304 11.24 -14.01 -23.87
N GLU A 305 11.33 -14.47 -22.63
CA GLU A 305 10.84 -13.73 -21.48
C GLU A 305 11.54 -12.37 -21.33
N THR A 306 12.86 -12.33 -21.52
CA THR A 306 13.62 -11.06 -21.51
C THR A 306 13.14 -10.11 -22.62
N LYS A 307 12.90 -10.60 -23.83
CA LYS A 307 12.34 -9.79 -24.93
C LYS A 307 10.99 -9.21 -24.56
N LEU A 308 10.10 -10.00 -23.95
CA LEU A 308 8.79 -9.53 -23.53
C LEU A 308 8.91 -8.41 -22.48
N ARG A 309 9.74 -8.59 -21.44
CA ARG A 309 9.95 -7.56 -20.42
C ARG A 309 10.54 -6.27 -20.98
N VAL A 310 11.47 -6.37 -21.93
CA VAL A 310 12.01 -5.18 -22.63
C VAL A 310 10.91 -4.47 -23.42
N ILE A 311 10.02 -5.22 -24.09
CA ILE A 311 8.89 -4.66 -24.83
C ILE A 311 7.88 -4.00 -23.89
N GLU A 312 7.59 -4.58 -22.71
CA GLU A 312 6.72 -4.01 -21.69
C GLU A 312 7.21 -2.62 -21.23
N VAL A 313 8.52 -2.50 -20.93
CA VAL A 313 9.09 -1.18 -20.56
C VAL A 313 9.05 -0.23 -21.75
N ALA A 314 9.43 -0.70 -22.96
CA ALA A 314 9.43 0.12 -24.17
C ALA A 314 8.01 0.62 -24.51
N ALA A 315 6.97 -0.20 -24.32
CA ALA A 315 5.58 0.17 -24.52
C ALA A 315 5.17 1.34 -23.61
N LYS A 316 5.45 1.26 -22.30
CA LYS A 316 5.18 2.35 -21.34
C LYS A 316 5.91 3.66 -21.71
N ILE A 317 7.15 3.55 -22.20
CA ILE A 317 7.92 4.70 -22.67
C ILE A 317 7.30 5.29 -23.94
N LEU A 318 6.95 4.45 -24.91
CA LEU A 318 6.32 4.87 -26.16
C LEU A 318 4.92 5.47 -25.91
N GLU A 319 4.14 4.93 -24.99
CA GLU A 319 2.86 5.49 -24.55
C GLU A 319 3.02 6.91 -24.01
N ALA A 320 4.02 7.14 -23.15
CA ALA A 320 4.30 8.48 -22.64
C ALA A 320 4.66 9.50 -23.75
N ILE A 321 5.29 9.02 -24.86
CA ILE A 321 5.60 9.84 -26.03
C ILE A 321 4.37 10.01 -26.92
N GLY A 322 3.66 8.92 -27.21
CA GLY A 322 2.54 8.85 -28.16
C GLY A 322 1.31 9.61 -27.68
N TYR A 323 1.01 9.55 -26.40
CA TYR A 323 -0.11 10.29 -25.79
C TYR A 323 0.26 11.70 -25.34
N GLY A 324 1.52 12.13 -25.58
CA GLY A 324 1.94 13.50 -25.34
C GLY A 324 2.24 13.85 -23.88
N THR A 325 2.28 12.87 -22.98
CA THR A 325 2.71 13.08 -21.58
C THR A 325 4.17 13.57 -21.54
N VAL A 326 5.02 13.05 -22.44
CA VAL A 326 6.40 13.52 -22.62
C VAL A 326 6.62 13.96 -24.04
N ILE A 327 6.94 15.23 -24.22
CA ILE A 327 7.24 15.80 -25.53
C ILE A 327 8.74 15.65 -25.82
N LEU A 328 9.08 14.88 -26.87
CA LEU A 328 10.42 14.72 -27.38
C LEU A 328 10.62 15.48 -28.71
N PRO A 329 11.86 15.92 -29.04
CA PRO A 329 12.21 16.43 -30.37
C PRO A 329 11.88 15.39 -31.45
N THR A 330 11.53 15.87 -32.65
CA THR A 330 11.18 15.02 -33.80
C THR A 330 12.24 13.95 -34.09
N ALA A 331 13.52 14.31 -34.05
CA ALA A 331 14.61 13.36 -34.27
C ALA A 331 14.62 12.19 -33.28
N LYS A 332 14.34 12.45 -31.99
CA LYS A 332 14.26 11.41 -30.96
C LYS A 332 13.00 10.54 -31.14
N ARG A 333 11.86 11.13 -31.52
CA ARG A 333 10.64 10.37 -31.83
C ARG A 333 10.83 9.45 -33.04
N LEU A 334 11.43 9.95 -34.10
CA LEU A 334 11.78 9.16 -35.28
C LEU A 334 12.74 8.02 -34.92
N HIS A 335 13.76 8.32 -34.13
CA HIS A 335 14.71 7.32 -33.65
C HIS A 335 14.02 6.19 -32.89
N MET A 336 13.10 6.50 -31.97
CA MET A 336 12.32 5.50 -31.23
C MET A 336 11.54 4.59 -32.19
N VAL A 337 10.86 5.15 -33.19
CA VAL A 337 10.13 4.33 -34.19
C VAL A 337 11.09 3.45 -35.00
N LYS A 338 12.19 4.01 -35.51
CA LYS A 338 13.16 3.25 -36.33
C LYS A 338 13.86 2.13 -35.56
N VAL A 339 14.03 2.22 -34.27
CA VAL A 339 14.64 1.19 -33.41
C VAL A 339 13.61 0.14 -33.00
N TRP A 340 12.47 0.58 -32.47
CA TRP A 340 11.53 -0.32 -31.81
C TRP A 340 10.56 -1.02 -32.78
N LEU A 341 10.11 -0.36 -33.85
CA LEU A 341 9.18 -0.95 -34.82
C LEU A 341 9.73 -2.22 -35.48
N PRO A 342 10.97 -2.23 -36.03
CA PRO A 342 11.56 -3.46 -36.59
C PRO A 342 11.81 -4.54 -35.52
N PHE A 343 12.16 -4.15 -34.29
CA PHE A 343 12.42 -5.08 -33.21
C PHE A 343 11.13 -5.82 -32.80
N VAL A 344 10.06 -5.08 -32.54
CA VAL A 344 8.76 -5.63 -32.11
C VAL A 344 8.17 -6.52 -33.20
N ARG A 345 8.32 -6.12 -34.49
CA ARG A 345 7.88 -6.88 -35.66
C ARG A 345 8.48 -8.29 -35.72
N VAL A 346 9.75 -8.43 -35.35
CA VAL A 346 10.45 -9.74 -35.30
C VAL A 346 10.17 -10.48 -33.99
N ALA A 347 10.05 -9.77 -32.87
CA ALA A 347 9.91 -10.37 -31.56
C ALA A 347 8.51 -10.97 -31.33
N LYS A 348 7.44 -10.32 -31.80
CA LYS A 348 6.06 -10.78 -31.57
C LYS A 348 5.80 -12.20 -32.08
N PRO A 349 6.08 -12.57 -33.34
CA PRO A 349 5.86 -13.93 -33.83
C PRO A 349 6.66 -14.98 -33.04
N LEU A 350 7.87 -14.64 -32.59
CA LEU A 350 8.70 -15.55 -31.77
C LEU A 350 8.05 -15.77 -30.38
N ILE A 351 7.55 -14.72 -29.75
CA ILE A 351 6.84 -14.79 -28.48
C ILE A 351 5.57 -15.61 -28.64
N ASP A 352 4.77 -15.34 -29.67
CA ASP A 352 3.52 -16.06 -29.97
C ASP A 352 3.76 -17.57 -30.19
N SER A 353 4.83 -17.94 -30.89
CA SER A 353 5.17 -19.34 -31.17
C SER A 353 5.49 -20.17 -29.92
N VAL A 354 6.08 -19.56 -28.90
CA VAL A 354 6.44 -20.23 -27.63
C VAL A 354 5.24 -20.35 -26.69
N THR A 355 4.35 -19.36 -26.69
CA THR A 355 3.13 -19.41 -25.88
C THR A 355 2.15 -20.47 -26.36
N THR A 356 2.04 -20.69 -27.67
CA THR A 356 1.18 -21.74 -28.25
C THR A 356 1.70 -23.16 -28.11
N ALA A 357 3.02 -23.34 -27.88
CA ALA A 357 3.64 -24.66 -27.77
C ALA A 357 3.60 -25.27 -26.34
N ARG A 358 3.05 -24.58 -25.34
CA ARG A 358 3.02 -25.03 -23.94
C ARG A 358 1.58 -25.13 -23.42
N ASP A 359 0.90 -26.24 -23.75
CA ASP A 359 -0.47 -26.52 -23.27
C ASP A 359 -0.58 -26.80 -21.74
N ASP A 360 0.53 -27.01 -21.01
CA ASP A 360 0.51 -27.49 -19.62
C ASP A 360 1.06 -26.51 -18.57
N ALA A 361 1.39 -25.27 -18.88
CA ALA A 361 1.88 -24.35 -17.85
C ALA A 361 1.30 -22.91 -17.99
N PRO A 362 0.65 -22.35 -16.94
CA PRO A 362 0.07 -21.00 -16.96
C PRO A 362 1.14 -19.92 -16.72
N THR A 363 2.26 -19.92 -17.45
CA THR A 363 3.40 -19.07 -17.11
C THR A 363 3.54 -17.78 -17.90
N VAL A 364 2.82 -17.58 -19.00
CA VAL A 364 2.76 -16.27 -19.67
C VAL A 364 1.36 -16.10 -20.27
N LYS A 365 0.45 -15.50 -19.50
CA LYS A 365 -0.75 -14.91 -20.10
C LYS A 365 -0.27 -13.78 -20.99
N MET A 366 -0.34 -13.98 -22.28
CA MET A 366 -0.09 -12.92 -23.25
C MET A 366 -1.15 -11.84 -23.05
N ASP A 367 -0.71 -10.68 -22.62
CA ASP A 367 -1.55 -9.51 -22.47
C ASP A 367 -1.83 -8.96 -23.88
N SER A 368 -3.02 -9.31 -24.43
CA SER A 368 -3.47 -8.78 -25.72
C SER A 368 -3.57 -7.25 -25.70
N GLU A 369 -3.76 -6.66 -24.50
CA GLU A 369 -3.82 -5.22 -24.29
C GLU A 369 -2.46 -4.56 -24.54
N LEU A 370 -1.36 -5.20 -24.11
CA LEU A 370 0.00 -4.71 -24.39
C LEU A 370 0.26 -4.51 -25.89
N TRP A 371 -0.08 -5.53 -26.68
CA TRP A 371 0.16 -5.48 -28.14
C TRP A 371 -0.74 -4.47 -28.83
N GLN A 372 -1.98 -4.36 -28.42
CA GLN A 372 -2.93 -3.40 -28.96
C GLN A 372 -2.56 -1.95 -28.56
N SER A 373 -2.16 -1.73 -27.31
CA SER A 373 -1.67 -0.45 -26.84
C SER A 373 -0.41 -0.03 -27.58
N LEU A 374 0.55 -0.93 -27.76
CA LEU A 374 1.79 -0.67 -28.50
C LEU A 374 1.54 -0.32 -29.96
N GLU A 375 0.60 -1.00 -30.62
CA GLU A 375 0.20 -0.73 -32.00
C GLU A 375 -0.42 0.67 -32.14
N SER A 376 -1.39 1.01 -31.31
CA SER A 376 -2.01 2.34 -31.30
C SER A 376 -1.01 3.46 -31.00
N THR A 377 -0.04 3.16 -30.14
CA THR A 377 1.04 4.08 -29.80
C THR A 377 1.99 4.32 -30.97
N PHE A 378 2.37 3.28 -31.72
CA PHE A 378 3.17 3.48 -32.95
C PHE A 378 2.42 4.33 -33.98
N VAL A 379 1.14 4.08 -34.19
CA VAL A 379 0.30 4.90 -35.08
C VAL A 379 0.33 6.37 -34.62
N SER A 380 0.11 6.62 -33.34
CA SER A 380 0.12 7.98 -32.79
C SER A 380 1.46 8.70 -32.96
N VAL A 381 2.57 8.01 -32.64
CA VAL A 381 3.92 8.61 -32.78
C VAL A 381 4.25 8.87 -34.27
N ILE A 382 3.93 7.94 -35.17
CA ILE A 382 4.17 8.09 -36.62
C ILE A 382 3.37 9.27 -37.17
N LEU A 383 2.10 9.40 -36.84
CA LEU A 383 1.23 10.49 -37.29
C LEU A 383 1.68 11.88 -36.78
N ALA A 384 2.49 11.92 -35.73
CA ALA A 384 3.11 13.14 -35.19
C ALA A 384 4.48 13.46 -35.80
N LEU A 385 5.01 12.65 -36.73
CA LEU A 385 6.26 12.91 -37.44
C LEU A 385 6.00 13.81 -38.68
N PRO A 386 7.06 14.42 -39.29
CA PRO A 386 6.96 15.08 -40.58
C PRO A 386 6.49 14.11 -41.69
N SER A 387 5.74 14.62 -42.67
CA SER A 387 5.12 13.79 -43.72
C SER A 387 6.14 12.98 -44.55
N ALA A 388 7.35 13.49 -44.75
CA ALA A 388 8.40 12.75 -45.43
C ALA A 388 8.87 11.51 -44.63
N GLU A 389 9.08 11.69 -43.33
CA GLU A 389 9.46 10.60 -42.42
C GLU A 389 8.35 9.53 -42.30
N GLN A 390 7.08 9.98 -42.24
CA GLN A 390 5.95 9.07 -42.31
C GLN A 390 5.95 8.23 -43.57
N ALA A 391 6.19 8.85 -44.73
CA ALA A 391 6.26 8.17 -46.04
C ALA A 391 7.35 7.09 -46.07
N GLU A 392 8.55 7.39 -45.53
CA GLU A 392 9.66 6.43 -45.44
C GLU A 392 9.26 5.19 -44.62
N ILE A 393 8.73 5.41 -43.41
CA ILE A 393 8.30 4.33 -42.50
C ILE A 393 7.18 3.48 -43.16
N LEU A 394 6.18 4.14 -43.76
CA LEU A 394 5.06 3.44 -44.39
C LEU A 394 5.49 2.68 -45.62
N THR A 395 6.45 3.19 -46.42
CA THR A 395 7.04 2.49 -47.58
C THR A 395 7.76 1.23 -47.14
N GLU A 396 8.54 1.29 -46.07
CA GLU A 396 9.21 0.12 -45.49
C GLU A 396 8.20 -0.89 -44.94
N TRP A 397 7.13 -0.41 -44.32
CA TRP A 397 6.06 -1.26 -43.77
C TRP A 397 5.32 -2.01 -44.91
N LEU A 398 4.92 -1.32 -45.98
CA LEU A 398 4.26 -1.90 -47.16
C LEU A 398 5.14 -2.88 -47.92
N GLY A 399 6.48 -2.71 -47.90
CA GLY A 399 7.42 -3.61 -48.55
C GLY A 399 7.59 -4.99 -47.87
N ASN A 400 7.01 -5.20 -46.68
CA ASN A 400 7.12 -6.45 -45.93
C ASN A 400 5.86 -7.32 -46.11
N GLU A 401 5.81 -8.15 -47.11
CA GLU A 401 4.64 -8.94 -47.52
C GLU A 401 4.11 -9.96 -46.50
N HIS A 402 4.90 -10.33 -45.49
CA HIS A 402 4.58 -11.43 -44.56
C HIS A 402 4.35 -11.01 -43.11
N ILE A 403 4.41 -9.72 -42.77
CA ILE A 403 4.36 -9.28 -41.39
C ILE A 403 3.10 -8.43 -41.14
N GLN A 404 2.16 -8.97 -40.40
CA GLN A 404 0.87 -8.33 -40.11
C GLN A 404 0.94 -7.36 -38.94
N TYR A 405 1.95 -7.45 -38.07
CA TYR A 405 2.05 -6.65 -36.84
C TYR A 405 3.30 -5.72 -36.87
N PRO A 406 3.17 -4.48 -36.40
CA PRO A 406 1.92 -3.78 -36.07
C PRO A 406 1.14 -3.38 -37.32
N ASP A 407 -0.18 -3.27 -37.21
CA ASP A 407 -1.03 -2.77 -38.30
C ASP A 407 -0.93 -1.23 -38.34
N LEU A 408 -0.36 -0.70 -39.43
CA LEU A 408 -0.24 0.72 -39.69
C LEU A 408 -1.22 1.25 -40.73
N THR A 409 -2.28 0.51 -41.04
CA THR A 409 -3.29 0.89 -42.03
C THR A 409 -3.89 2.26 -41.74
N GLU A 410 -4.24 2.53 -40.47
CA GLU A 410 -4.76 3.84 -40.04
C GLU A 410 -3.76 4.97 -40.32
N ALA A 411 -2.49 4.76 -39.98
CA ALA A 411 -1.44 5.76 -40.24
C ALA A 411 -1.28 6.02 -41.75
N PHE A 412 -1.36 4.98 -42.55
CA PHE A 412 -1.29 5.08 -44.02
C PHE A 412 -2.49 5.84 -44.60
N GLU A 413 -3.72 5.52 -44.20
CA GLU A 413 -4.95 6.18 -44.66
C GLU A 413 -4.90 7.69 -44.30
N VAL A 414 -4.53 8.03 -43.04
CA VAL A 414 -4.41 9.40 -42.57
C VAL A 414 -3.33 10.16 -43.34
N TRP A 415 -2.17 9.52 -43.60
CA TRP A 415 -1.10 10.13 -44.38
C TRP A 415 -1.58 10.43 -45.81
N CYS A 416 -2.22 9.50 -46.52
CA CYS A 416 -2.79 9.68 -47.82
C CYS A 416 -3.75 10.87 -47.88
N TYR A 417 -4.68 10.91 -46.93
CA TYR A 417 -5.65 12.02 -46.81
C TYR A 417 -4.98 13.36 -46.61
N ARG A 418 -4.06 13.46 -45.65
CA ARG A 418 -3.33 14.68 -45.30
C ARG A 418 -2.49 15.17 -46.50
N SER A 419 -1.80 14.28 -47.20
CA SER A 419 -0.96 14.61 -48.34
C SER A 419 -1.78 15.17 -49.48
N LYS A 420 -2.99 14.58 -49.77
CA LYS A 420 -3.90 15.09 -50.80
C LYS A 420 -4.49 16.46 -50.43
N VAL A 421 -4.82 16.69 -49.18
CA VAL A 421 -5.38 17.96 -48.72
C VAL A 421 -4.29 19.05 -48.69
N SER A 422 -3.07 18.72 -48.25
CA SER A 422 -1.94 19.65 -48.23
C SER A 422 -1.59 20.17 -49.61
N LYS A 423 -1.58 19.27 -50.60
CA LYS A 423 -1.32 19.64 -51.99
C LYS A 423 -2.35 20.65 -52.54
N ARG A 424 -3.65 20.47 -52.18
CA ARG A 424 -4.71 21.45 -52.54
C ARG A 424 -4.51 22.78 -51.81
N ARG A 425 -4.25 22.78 -50.52
CA ARG A 425 -4.04 24.02 -49.72
C ARG A 425 -2.86 24.83 -50.20
N LEU A 426 -1.73 24.19 -50.50
CA LEU A 426 -0.55 24.87 -51.03
C LEU A 426 -0.79 25.46 -52.43
N SER A 427 -1.56 24.77 -53.29
CA SER A 427 -1.94 25.35 -54.63
C SER A 427 -2.84 26.59 -54.48
N PHE A 428 -3.73 26.66 -53.48
CA PHE A 428 -4.56 27.85 -53.20
C PHE A 428 -3.70 29.01 -52.65
N LEU A 429 -2.68 28.74 -51.83
CA LEU A 429 -1.78 29.77 -51.30
C LEU A 429 -0.88 30.36 -52.39
N ALA A 430 -0.35 29.54 -53.30
CA ALA A 430 0.43 29.98 -54.43
C ALA A 430 -0.37 30.89 -55.38
N VAL A 431 -1.61 30.50 -55.69
CA VAL A 431 -2.50 31.32 -56.55
C VAL A 431 -2.87 32.67 -55.88
N ASN A 432 -2.97 32.74 -54.56
CA ASN A 432 -3.25 33.98 -53.85
C ASN A 432 -2.00 34.87 -53.71
N HIS A 433 -0.81 34.29 -53.64
CA HIS A 433 0.44 35.08 -53.59
C HIS A 433 0.74 35.78 -54.93
N ASP A 434 0.45 35.12 -56.06
CA ASP A 434 0.61 35.71 -57.37
C ASP A 434 -0.40 36.85 -57.63
N LYS A 435 -1.57 36.80 -56.98
CA LYS A 435 -2.58 37.88 -57.07
C LYS A 435 -2.25 39.12 -56.22
N ILE A 436 -1.43 39.00 -55.18
CA ILE A 436 -1.03 40.11 -54.32
C ILE A 436 0.16 40.88 -54.92
N ASN A 437 0.98 40.24 -55.75
CA ASN A 437 2.14 40.86 -56.40
C ASN A 437 1.83 41.52 -57.79
N THR A 438 0.54 41.55 -58.16
CA THR A 438 0.09 42.16 -59.44
C THR A 438 -0.73 43.45 -59.26
N TYR A 439 -0.62 44.12 -58.10
CA TYR A 439 -1.17 45.50 -57.91
C TYR A 439 -0.06 46.49 -57.54
#